data_80f0ef74ba0499f12eb187a09b685fb6
#
_entry.id   80f0ef74ba0499f12eb187a09b685fb6
#
_cell.length_a   1.000
_cell.length_b   1.000
_cell.length_c   1.000
_cell.angle_alpha   90.00
_cell.angle_beta   90.00
_cell.angle_gamma   90.00
#
_symmetry.space_group_name_H-M   'P 1'
#
loop_
_entity.id
_entity.type
_entity.pdbx_description
1 polymer ?
#
loop_
_entity_poly.entity_id
_entity_poly.type
_entity_poly.pdbx_seq_one_letter_code
_entity_poly.pdbx_strand_id
1 'polypeptide(L)'
;QAKQPLLWLGGGALESGEAVKTLADAGVTVISSTHGRGILADSHRASLRAFHNSPSVEALISQCDFTLVAGSRLRSNETRSWTLELPTPRVQIDIDPAAASRNYLMDNTLVADCRALLAALAARVQGRIWG
;
A
#
# COMPACT_ATOMS: atom_id res chain seq x y z
N GLN A 1 2.96 16.72 -1.20
CA GLN A 1 1.76 16.39 -1.98
C GLN A 1 2.07 15.34 -3.02
N ALA A 2 1.61 14.11 -2.77
CA ALA A 2 1.85 13.01 -3.69
C ALA A 2 1.05 13.19 -4.98
N LYS A 3 1.68 12.95 -6.12
CA LYS A 3 1.01 12.98 -7.43
C LYS A 3 0.55 11.59 -7.85
N GLN A 4 1.29 10.56 -7.46
CA GLN A 4 0.97 9.17 -7.77
C GLN A 4 1.31 8.31 -6.57
N PRO A 5 0.39 8.22 -5.58
CA PRO A 5 0.65 7.41 -4.39
C PRO A 5 0.53 5.92 -4.65
N LEU A 6 1.33 5.14 -3.94
CA LEU A 6 1.29 3.69 -3.92
C LEU A 6 0.77 3.22 -2.56
N LEU A 7 -0.21 2.33 -2.57
CA LEU A 7 -0.71 1.66 -1.37
C LEU A 7 -0.31 0.20 -1.41
N TRP A 8 0.47 -0.23 -0.42
CA TRP A 8 0.90 -1.61 -0.24
C TRP A 8 0.08 -2.24 0.88
N LEU A 9 -0.70 -3.27 0.55
CA LEU A 9 -1.62 -3.92 1.49
C LEU A 9 -1.09 -5.27 1.95
N GLY A 10 -1.13 -5.50 3.26
CA GLY A 10 -0.87 -6.80 3.85
C GLY A 10 -2.10 -7.37 4.53
N GLY A 11 -1.92 -8.51 5.21
CA GLY A 11 -3.00 -9.20 5.91
C GLY A 11 -3.69 -8.38 6.99
N GLY A 12 -2.99 -7.40 7.58
CA GLY A 12 -3.59 -6.52 8.58
C GLY A 12 -4.67 -5.58 8.04
N ALA A 13 -4.78 -5.45 6.71
CA ALA A 13 -5.76 -4.58 6.06
C ALA A 13 -6.97 -5.35 5.48
N LEU A 14 -7.16 -6.63 5.83
CA LEU A 14 -8.18 -7.50 5.23
C LEU A 14 -9.62 -6.95 5.33
N GLU A 15 -9.94 -6.18 6.35
CA GLU A 15 -11.28 -5.64 6.54
C GLU A 15 -11.47 -4.24 5.97
N SER A 16 -10.52 -3.77 5.17
CA SER A 16 -10.50 -2.39 4.65
C SER A 16 -10.97 -2.27 3.19
N GLY A 17 -11.67 -3.27 2.67
CA GLY A 17 -12.03 -3.34 1.23
C GLY A 17 -12.72 -2.11 0.69
N GLU A 18 -13.70 -1.56 1.40
CA GLU A 18 -14.43 -0.37 0.93
C GLU A 18 -13.54 0.87 0.88
N ALA A 19 -12.74 1.09 1.93
CA ALA A 19 -11.81 2.22 1.97
C ALA A 19 -10.77 2.12 0.86
N VAL A 20 -10.22 0.92 0.65
CA VAL A 20 -9.24 0.67 -0.41
C VAL A 20 -9.86 0.93 -1.79
N LYS A 21 -11.09 0.47 -2.01
CA LYS A 21 -11.78 0.72 -3.27
C LYS A 21 -11.97 2.22 -3.53
N THR A 22 -12.33 2.96 -2.50
CA THR A 22 -12.49 4.42 -2.59
C THR A 22 -11.16 5.08 -3.00
N LEU A 23 -10.06 4.69 -2.36
CA LEU A 23 -8.73 5.20 -2.68
C LEU A 23 -8.31 4.81 -4.10
N ALA A 24 -8.55 3.57 -4.50
CA ALA A 24 -8.23 3.08 -5.84
C ALA A 24 -9.04 3.79 -6.91
N ASP A 25 -10.33 4.05 -6.65
CA ASP A 25 -11.19 4.79 -7.58
C ASP A 25 -10.71 6.24 -7.73
N ALA A 26 -10.04 6.78 -6.73
CA ALA A 26 -9.44 8.11 -6.79
C ALA A 26 -8.08 8.12 -7.52
N GLY A 27 -7.57 6.96 -7.92
CA GLY A 27 -6.32 6.86 -8.69
C GLY A 27 -5.11 6.38 -7.92
N VAL A 28 -5.26 5.98 -6.66
CA VAL A 28 -4.17 5.41 -5.88
C VAL A 28 -3.81 4.03 -6.45
N THR A 29 -2.53 3.82 -6.77
CA THR A 29 -2.05 2.52 -7.25
C THR A 29 -1.97 1.55 -6.07
N VAL A 30 -2.48 0.34 -6.23
CA VAL A 30 -2.58 -0.62 -5.14
C VAL A 30 -1.88 -1.92 -5.50
N ILE A 31 -0.99 -2.36 -4.62
CA ILE A 31 -0.38 -3.69 -4.68
C ILE A 31 -0.62 -4.38 -3.35
N SER A 32 -0.77 -5.69 -3.36
CA SER A 32 -1.02 -6.45 -2.13
C SER A 32 0.00 -7.55 -1.94
N SER A 33 0.28 -7.88 -0.69
CA SER A 33 1.01 -9.10 -0.34
C SER A 33 0.11 -10.31 -0.59
N THR A 34 0.70 -11.49 -0.49
CA THR A 34 -0.08 -12.74 -0.61
C THR A 34 -1.25 -12.77 0.36
N HIS A 35 -1.04 -12.31 1.61
CA HIS A 35 -2.08 -12.29 2.64
C HIS A 35 -3.10 -11.16 2.46
N GLY A 36 -2.72 -10.10 1.73
CA GLY A 36 -3.62 -8.98 1.45
C GLY A 36 -4.37 -9.11 0.13
N ARG A 37 -4.12 -10.17 -0.61
CA ARG A 37 -4.74 -10.39 -1.91
C ARG A 37 -6.26 -10.51 -1.78
N GLY A 38 -6.99 -9.84 -2.65
CA GLY A 38 -8.46 -9.88 -2.66
C GLY A 38 -9.10 -8.71 -1.92
N ILE A 39 -8.36 -7.92 -1.16
CA ILE A 39 -8.89 -6.71 -0.53
C ILE A 39 -9.42 -5.76 -1.60
N LEU A 40 -8.65 -5.57 -2.66
CA LEU A 40 -9.09 -4.91 -3.87
C LEU A 40 -9.22 -5.96 -4.97
N ALA A 41 -10.29 -5.90 -5.76
CA ALA A 41 -10.48 -6.84 -6.86
C ALA A 41 -9.32 -6.77 -7.84
N ASP A 42 -8.78 -7.93 -8.23
CA ASP A 42 -7.67 -8.00 -9.19
C ASP A 42 -8.01 -7.34 -10.52
N SER A 43 -9.29 -7.28 -10.87
CA SER A 43 -9.77 -6.65 -12.09
C SER A 43 -9.82 -5.12 -12.03
N HIS A 44 -9.63 -4.53 -10.86
CA HIS A 44 -9.64 -3.07 -10.73
C HIS A 44 -8.43 -2.49 -11.47
N ARG A 45 -8.65 -1.40 -12.23
CA ARG A 45 -7.59 -0.80 -13.04
C ARG A 45 -6.40 -0.29 -12.23
N ALA A 46 -6.60 0.04 -10.95
CA ALA A 46 -5.52 0.51 -10.08
C ALA A 46 -4.77 -0.63 -9.38
N SER A 47 -5.22 -1.88 -9.55
CA SER A 47 -4.63 -3.04 -8.87
C SER A 47 -3.43 -3.57 -9.64
N LEU A 48 -2.29 -3.63 -8.97
CA LEU A 48 -1.10 -4.34 -9.43
C LEU A 48 -1.11 -5.79 -8.95
N ARG A 49 -2.20 -6.19 -8.26
CA ARG A 49 -2.39 -7.53 -7.72
C ARG A 49 -1.25 -7.87 -6.73
N ALA A 50 -0.76 -9.10 -6.73
CA ALA A 50 0.35 -9.53 -5.88
C ALA A 50 1.60 -9.87 -6.71
N PHE A 51 1.83 -9.16 -7.79
CA PHE A 51 2.91 -9.46 -8.74
C PHE A 51 4.20 -8.67 -8.43
N HIS A 52 4.72 -8.82 -7.21
CA HIS A 52 5.89 -8.08 -6.73
C HIS A 52 7.16 -8.36 -7.52
N ASN A 53 7.26 -9.53 -8.13
CA ASN A 53 8.46 -9.96 -8.84
C ASN A 53 8.37 -9.73 -10.35
N SER A 54 7.33 -9.05 -10.82
CA SER A 54 7.16 -8.74 -12.24
C SER A 54 7.94 -7.47 -12.60
N PRO A 55 8.81 -7.50 -13.62
CA PRO A 55 9.49 -6.27 -14.06
C PRO A 55 8.52 -5.17 -14.50
N SER A 56 7.38 -5.52 -15.09
CA SER A 56 6.37 -4.55 -15.49
C SER A 56 5.75 -3.84 -14.29
N VAL A 57 5.46 -4.59 -13.23
CA VAL A 57 4.92 -4.04 -11.99
C VAL A 57 5.97 -3.19 -11.30
N GLU A 58 7.22 -3.62 -11.27
CA GLU A 58 8.30 -2.85 -10.68
C GLU A 58 8.46 -1.49 -11.38
N ALA A 59 8.32 -1.46 -12.70
CA ALA A 59 8.37 -0.21 -13.47
C ALA A 59 7.22 0.73 -13.08
N LEU A 60 6.01 0.19 -12.87
CA LEU A 60 4.87 0.99 -12.43
C LEU A 60 5.06 1.53 -11.01
N ILE A 61 5.62 0.73 -10.12
CA ILE A 61 5.94 1.16 -8.75
C ILE A 61 6.94 2.32 -8.79
N SER A 62 7.94 2.25 -9.65
CA SER A 62 8.95 3.30 -9.74
C SER A 62 8.40 4.65 -10.20
N GLN A 63 7.23 4.68 -10.84
CA GLN A 63 6.57 5.91 -11.25
C GLN A 63 5.78 6.57 -10.11
N CYS A 64 5.60 5.87 -8.99
CA CYS A 64 4.92 6.44 -7.82
C CYS A 64 5.88 7.32 -7.03
N ASP A 65 5.34 8.27 -6.28
CA ASP A 65 6.12 9.26 -5.54
C ASP A 65 5.82 9.26 -4.04
N PHE A 66 5.12 8.24 -3.55
CA PHE A 66 4.78 8.07 -2.15
C PHE A 66 4.37 6.63 -1.91
N THR A 67 4.73 6.06 -0.76
CA THR A 67 4.34 4.70 -0.39
C THR A 67 3.65 4.69 0.97
N LEU A 68 2.43 4.18 1.01
CA LEU A 68 1.73 3.88 2.25
C LEU A 68 1.67 2.35 2.39
N VAL A 69 2.25 1.83 3.47
CA VAL A 69 2.26 0.41 3.77
C VAL A 69 1.24 0.15 4.87
N ALA A 70 0.23 -0.63 4.58
CA ALA A 70 -0.86 -0.88 5.51
C ALA A 70 -0.95 -2.37 5.83
N GLY A 71 -0.64 -2.73 7.07
CA GLY A 71 -0.78 -4.09 7.57
C GLY A 71 0.20 -5.10 6.98
N SER A 72 1.33 -4.65 6.46
CA SER A 72 2.36 -5.52 5.90
C SER A 72 3.71 -5.22 6.54
N ARG A 73 4.51 -6.28 6.71
CA ARG A 73 5.87 -6.17 7.21
C ARG A 73 6.91 -6.12 6.10
N LEU A 74 6.49 -6.14 4.84
CA LEU A 74 7.38 -6.11 3.68
C LEU A 74 8.41 -7.25 3.75
N ARG A 75 7.91 -8.47 3.74
CA ARG A 75 8.76 -9.65 3.87
C ARG A 75 9.66 -9.85 2.66
N SER A 76 10.73 -10.64 2.83
CA SER A 76 11.72 -10.88 1.78
C SER A 76 11.12 -11.51 0.52
N ASN A 77 10.17 -12.42 0.66
CA ASN A 77 9.54 -13.08 -0.49
C ASN A 77 8.62 -12.15 -1.30
N GLU A 78 8.27 -11.00 -0.74
CA GLU A 78 7.41 -10.00 -1.39
C GLU A 78 8.20 -8.84 -1.96
N THR A 79 9.46 -8.70 -1.56
CA THR A 79 10.31 -7.55 -1.91
C THR A 79 11.62 -7.96 -2.54
N ARG A 80 11.71 -9.19 -3.07
CA ARG A 80 12.93 -9.72 -3.68
C ARG A 80 14.12 -9.62 -2.72
N SER A 81 13.94 -10.14 -1.49
CA SER A 81 14.92 -10.05 -0.41
C SER A 81 15.29 -8.59 -0.09
N TRP A 82 14.26 -7.76 -0.04
CA TRP A 82 14.37 -6.32 0.29
C TRP A 82 15.18 -5.49 -0.71
N THR A 83 15.30 -5.98 -1.96
CA THR A 83 15.95 -5.23 -3.03
C THR A 83 14.98 -4.38 -3.84
N LEU A 84 13.67 -4.64 -3.70
CA LEU A 84 12.66 -3.84 -4.39
C LEU A 84 12.69 -2.40 -3.88
N GLU A 85 12.87 -1.45 -4.80
CA GLU A 85 12.84 -0.04 -4.45
C GLU A 85 11.40 0.43 -4.27
N LEU A 86 11.11 0.97 -3.10
CA LEU A 86 9.80 1.58 -2.82
C LEU A 86 9.93 3.10 -2.80
N PRO A 87 9.01 3.80 -3.46
CA PRO A 87 9.04 5.27 -3.48
C PRO A 87 9.05 5.89 -2.10
N THR A 88 9.76 6.99 -1.95
CA THR A 88 9.79 7.81 -0.74
C THR A 88 9.02 9.11 -0.98
N PRO A 89 8.40 9.72 0.06
CA PRO A 89 8.40 9.27 1.45
C PRO A 89 7.59 7.99 1.66
N ARG A 90 7.93 7.27 2.73
CA ARG A 90 7.27 6.00 3.10
C ARG A 90 6.61 6.14 4.46
N VAL A 91 5.35 5.70 4.55
CA VAL A 91 4.60 5.68 5.81
C VAL A 91 4.08 4.27 6.03
N GLN A 92 4.25 3.75 7.22
CA GLN A 92 3.79 2.42 7.59
C GLN A 92 2.72 2.50 8.68
N ILE A 93 1.64 1.77 8.49
CA ILE A 93 0.58 1.61 9.47
C ILE A 93 0.55 0.14 9.89
N ASP A 94 0.68 -0.12 11.18
CA ASP A 94 0.56 -1.47 11.71
C ASP A 94 0.09 -1.38 13.16
N ILE A 95 -0.70 -2.38 13.57
CA ILE A 95 -1.15 -2.43 14.96
C ILE A 95 -0.06 -2.91 15.90
N ASP A 96 0.95 -3.59 15.37
CA ASP A 96 2.09 -4.09 16.12
C ASP A 96 3.24 -3.10 16.06
N PRO A 97 3.62 -2.45 17.19
CA PRO A 97 4.72 -1.50 17.17
C PRO A 97 6.06 -2.13 16.79
N ALA A 98 6.23 -3.44 16.97
CA ALA A 98 7.45 -4.14 16.59
C ALA A 98 7.63 -4.25 15.08
N ALA A 99 6.58 -4.05 14.30
CA ALA A 99 6.65 -4.09 12.83
C ALA A 99 7.20 -2.80 12.23
N ALA A 100 7.18 -1.70 12.99
CA ALA A 100 7.53 -0.38 12.48
C ALA A 100 8.99 -0.31 12.01
N SER A 101 9.20 0.06 10.76
CA SER A 101 10.52 0.18 10.13
C SER A 101 11.39 -1.07 10.22
N ARG A 102 10.78 -2.23 10.38
CA ARG A 102 11.53 -3.46 10.63
C ARG A 102 12.36 -3.89 9.42
N ASN A 103 11.79 -3.84 8.24
CA ASN A 103 12.42 -4.33 7.01
C ASN A 103 12.80 -3.22 6.04
N TYR A 104 12.05 -2.12 6.06
CA TYR A 104 12.35 -0.92 5.26
C TYR A 104 12.33 0.28 6.19
N LEU A 105 13.25 1.21 5.97
CA LEU A 105 13.26 2.47 6.71
C LEU A 105 12.04 3.30 6.30
N MET A 106 11.27 3.72 7.28
CA MET A 106 10.07 4.53 7.07
C MET A 106 10.29 5.97 7.51
N ASP A 107 9.72 6.91 6.77
CA ASP A 107 9.74 8.32 7.17
C ASP A 107 8.81 8.56 8.35
N ASN A 108 7.69 7.84 8.40
CA ASN A 108 6.77 7.85 9.54
C ASN A 108 6.18 6.47 9.76
N THR A 109 5.92 6.14 11.02
CA THR A 109 5.24 4.91 11.40
C THR A 109 4.08 5.25 12.31
N LEU A 110 2.94 4.60 12.09
CA LEU A 110 1.74 4.80 12.87
C LEU A 110 1.31 3.46 13.46
N VAL A 111 1.26 3.38 14.78
CA VAL A 111 0.72 2.20 15.47
C VAL A 111 -0.78 2.41 15.58
N ALA A 112 -1.52 1.78 14.67
CA ALA A 112 -2.96 1.98 14.55
C ALA A 112 -3.60 0.82 13.82
N ASP A 113 -4.92 0.70 13.98
CA ASP A 113 -5.71 -0.25 13.22
C ASP A 113 -5.85 0.29 11.78
N CYS A 114 -5.40 -0.49 10.81
CA CYS A 114 -5.48 -0.13 9.39
C CYS A 114 -6.91 0.18 8.95
N ARG A 115 -7.89 -0.55 9.45
CA ARG A 115 -9.29 -0.36 9.08
C ARG A 115 -9.76 1.05 9.40
N ALA A 116 -9.53 1.51 10.63
CA ALA A 116 -9.95 2.84 11.05
C ALA A 116 -9.20 3.93 10.29
N LEU A 117 -7.90 3.76 10.13
CA LEU A 117 -7.07 4.78 9.48
C LEU A 117 -7.33 4.88 7.98
N LEU A 118 -7.47 3.75 7.30
CA LEU A 118 -7.79 3.75 5.87
C LEU A 118 -9.19 4.32 5.61
N ALA A 119 -10.15 4.04 6.48
CA ALA A 119 -11.48 4.64 6.38
C ALA A 119 -11.42 6.16 6.52
N ALA A 120 -10.63 6.66 7.45
CA ALA A 120 -10.45 8.10 7.65
C ALA A 120 -9.78 8.74 6.44
N LEU A 121 -8.77 8.09 5.86
CA LEU A 121 -8.11 8.57 4.64
C LEU A 121 -9.08 8.61 3.46
N ALA A 122 -9.86 7.55 3.27
CA ALA A 122 -10.84 7.48 2.18
C ALA A 122 -11.84 8.63 2.27
N ALA A 123 -12.29 8.96 3.48
CA ALA A 123 -13.22 10.07 3.70
C ALA A 123 -12.58 11.40 3.32
N ARG A 124 -11.29 11.59 3.62
CA ARG A 124 -10.59 12.85 3.36
C ARG A 124 -10.24 13.06 1.90
N VAL A 125 -10.06 11.99 1.13
CA VAL A 125 -9.69 12.10 -0.29
C VAL A 125 -10.89 12.03 -1.20
N GLN A 126 -12.08 11.93 -0.66
CA GLN A 126 -13.31 11.85 -1.43
C GLN A 126 -13.43 13.08 -2.35
N GLY A 127 -13.61 12.84 -3.65
CA GLY A 127 -13.64 13.90 -4.64
C GLY A 127 -12.29 14.28 -5.24
N ARG A 128 -11.19 13.81 -4.65
CA ARG A 128 -9.85 14.00 -5.21
C ARG A 128 -9.53 12.88 -6.19
N ILE A 129 -8.85 13.23 -7.28
CA ILE A 129 -8.45 12.26 -8.31
C ILE A 129 -6.95 12.38 -8.53
N TRP A 130 -6.24 11.24 -8.49
CA TRP A 130 -4.83 11.13 -8.83
C TRP A 130 -4.66 10.48 -10.20
N GLY A 131 -3.54 10.75 -10.80
CA GLY A 131 -3.17 10.16 -12.07
C GLY A 131 -3.69 10.91 -13.24
#